data_fe6ec01821c3fba45a72e34becaad845
#
_entry.id   fe6ec01821c3fba45a72e34becaad845
#
_cell.length_a   1.000
_cell.length_b   1.000
_cell.length_c   1.000
_cell.angle_alpha   90.00
_cell.angle_beta   90.00
_cell.angle_gamma   90.00
#
_symmetry.space_group_name_H-M   'P 1'
#
loop_
_entity.id
_entity.type
_entity.pdbx_description
1 polymer ?
#
loop_
_entity_poly.entity_id
_entity_poly.type
_entity_poly.pdbx_seq_one_letter_code
_entity_poly.pdbx_strand_id
1 'polypeptide(L)'
;MEGRHSRISVLMFPWLAHGHISPFLELAKKLTKRNFHIYFCSTPVNLRPIKEKLPEKYSLSIQLVELHLPSLPELPPHYHTTNGLPPHLMPTLKKAFDMASPNFSTIVKNLRPDLLIYDFLQQWAPSIALSRNIPTVEFLPTNAAMTSFVIHLTKNPGVEFPFPEIYLRDNYAISKFQNVLESSANGIKDIERAVECCEQSSEIVLIKTFREIEAKYLDYLSELTGKKIVPVGPLVDQDPVHEYDEKPGIMEWLNNKERSSTVFVSFGSEYFLSKEEIEEIAYGLEQSMLPFIWVVRFPGGAKVSLEMALPKGFLDRVGDGGMVVEGWAPQTKILEHSSIGGFSSHCGWSSVLESMKLGVPIIAMPMHLDQPLNARLVEEVGVGVEVERDMNGKLKREEVAKVIREVVVEKAGESVRQKAKELKEKLISKGEEEIDEVVQEVVQLCRKKNRH
;
A
#
# COMPACT_ATOMS: atom_id res chain seq x y z
N MET A 1 22.39 28.27 -28.59
CA MET A 1 21.58 27.07 -28.91
C MET A 1 21.31 26.36 -27.61
N GLU A 2 20.20 26.70 -26.95
CA GLU A 2 19.74 25.99 -25.77
C GLU A 2 19.34 24.59 -26.21
N GLY A 3 20.09 23.59 -25.73
CA GLY A 3 19.81 22.19 -26.00
C GLY A 3 18.40 21.87 -25.49
N ARG A 4 17.50 21.46 -26.39
CA ARG A 4 16.26 20.78 -26.03
C ARG A 4 16.68 19.64 -25.08
N HIS A 5 16.51 19.80 -23.77
CA HIS A 5 16.60 18.68 -22.86
C HIS A 5 15.54 17.68 -23.31
N SER A 6 15.99 16.59 -23.95
CA SER A 6 15.10 15.49 -24.32
C SER A 6 14.39 15.03 -23.04
N ARG A 7 13.08 14.89 -23.11
CA ARG A 7 12.24 14.41 -22.02
C ARG A 7 12.70 13.00 -21.63
N ILE A 8 13.03 12.78 -20.36
CA ILE A 8 13.47 11.46 -19.89
C ILE A 8 12.25 10.52 -19.91
N SER A 9 12.43 9.37 -20.55
CA SER A 9 11.42 8.32 -20.65
C SER A 9 11.66 7.22 -19.60
N VAL A 10 10.64 6.88 -18.83
CA VAL A 10 10.71 5.90 -17.75
C VAL A 10 9.71 4.79 -18.00
N LEU A 11 10.17 3.54 -17.99
CA LEU A 11 9.29 2.37 -17.95
C LEU A 11 9.01 2.03 -16.50
N MET A 12 7.75 2.12 -16.07
CA MET A 12 7.31 1.74 -14.73
C MET A 12 6.63 0.38 -14.77
N PHE A 13 7.07 -0.53 -13.91
CA PHE A 13 6.64 -1.91 -13.91
C PHE A 13 6.33 -2.43 -12.50
N PRO A 14 5.13 -2.14 -11.96
CA PRO A 14 4.68 -2.64 -10.65
C PRO A 14 4.32 -4.12 -10.67
N TRP A 15 4.31 -4.75 -9.50
CA TRP A 15 3.62 -6.01 -9.26
C TRP A 15 2.10 -5.86 -9.50
N LEU A 16 1.41 -6.99 -9.75
CA LEU A 16 0.02 -7.04 -10.20
C LEU A 16 -1.03 -6.85 -9.08
N ALA A 17 -0.64 -6.23 -7.98
CA ALA A 17 -1.48 -5.94 -6.82
C ALA A 17 -1.88 -4.46 -6.77
N HIS A 18 -3.11 -4.16 -6.33
CA HIS A 18 -3.58 -2.77 -6.21
C HIS A 18 -2.66 -1.93 -5.31
N GLY A 19 -2.20 -2.51 -4.18
CA GLY A 19 -1.28 -1.85 -3.24
C GLY A 19 0.08 -1.48 -3.84
N HIS A 20 0.45 -2.05 -4.99
CA HIS A 20 1.67 -1.76 -5.76
C HIS A 20 1.38 -0.85 -6.96
N ILE A 21 0.34 -1.14 -7.71
CA ILE A 21 -0.05 -0.38 -8.90
C ILE A 21 -0.39 1.07 -8.56
N SER A 22 -1.16 1.31 -7.50
CA SER A 22 -1.57 2.66 -7.09
C SER A 22 -0.37 3.55 -6.72
N PRO A 23 0.58 3.14 -5.86
CA PRO A 23 1.78 3.93 -5.57
C PRO A 23 2.65 4.22 -6.81
N PHE A 24 2.82 3.25 -7.69
CA PHE A 24 3.54 3.45 -8.94
C PHE A 24 2.85 4.48 -9.84
N LEU A 25 1.52 4.44 -9.93
CA LEU A 25 0.75 5.41 -10.70
C LEU A 25 0.83 6.81 -10.11
N GLU A 26 0.78 6.95 -8.78
CA GLU A 26 0.93 8.25 -8.13
C GLU A 26 2.35 8.81 -8.31
N LEU A 27 3.39 7.99 -8.22
CA LEU A 27 4.76 8.40 -8.55
C LEU A 27 4.86 8.82 -10.03
N ALA A 28 4.23 8.08 -10.94
CA ALA A 28 4.16 8.43 -12.37
C ALA A 28 3.54 9.81 -12.57
N LYS A 29 2.38 10.10 -11.96
CA LYS A 29 1.72 11.41 -12.00
C LYS A 29 2.64 12.54 -11.47
N LYS A 30 3.41 12.29 -10.40
CA LYS A 30 4.36 13.26 -9.84
C LYS A 30 5.53 13.54 -10.78
N LEU A 31 6.11 12.50 -11.39
CA LEU A 31 7.22 12.63 -12.34
C LEU A 31 6.80 13.33 -13.63
N THR A 32 5.57 13.13 -14.12
CA THR A 32 5.09 13.82 -15.33
C THR A 32 5.01 15.33 -15.13
N LYS A 33 4.69 15.82 -13.92
CA LYS A 33 4.73 17.26 -13.58
C LYS A 33 6.15 17.83 -13.64
N ARG A 34 7.19 16.98 -13.69
CA ARG A 34 8.62 17.32 -13.75
C ARG A 34 9.26 16.94 -15.09
N ASN A 35 8.44 16.95 -16.15
CA ASN A 35 8.85 16.73 -17.54
C ASN A 35 9.38 15.31 -17.85
N PHE A 36 8.89 14.27 -17.15
CA PHE A 36 9.13 12.88 -17.53
C PHE A 36 8.03 12.36 -18.46
N HIS A 37 8.39 11.39 -19.30
CA HIS A 37 7.45 10.58 -20.08
C HIS A 37 7.40 9.18 -19.50
N ILE A 38 6.21 8.69 -19.15
CA ILE A 38 6.04 7.42 -18.46
C ILE A 38 5.40 6.39 -19.37
N TYR A 39 6.05 5.25 -19.51
CA TYR A 39 5.46 4.02 -19.99
C TYR A 39 5.01 3.20 -18.78
N PHE A 40 3.73 3.09 -18.55
CA PHE A 40 3.17 2.35 -17.41
C PHE A 40 2.77 0.95 -17.86
N CYS A 41 3.55 -0.06 -17.47
CA CYS A 41 3.42 -1.44 -17.93
C CYS A 41 2.72 -2.31 -16.88
N SER A 42 1.62 -2.95 -17.28
CA SER A 42 0.92 -3.95 -16.46
C SER A 42 0.04 -4.84 -17.33
N THR A 43 -0.69 -5.78 -16.74
CA THR A 43 -1.64 -6.63 -17.46
C THR A 43 -2.88 -5.85 -17.90
N PRO A 44 -3.57 -6.26 -18.99
CA PRO A 44 -4.77 -5.57 -19.50
C PRO A 44 -5.86 -5.39 -18.44
N VAL A 45 -6.06 -6.39 -17.55
CA VAL A 45 -7.06 -6.31 -16.49
C VAL A 45 -6.74 -5.22 -15.45
N ASN A 46 -5.46 -4.97 -15.17
CA ASN A 46 -5.01 -3.90 -14.28
C ASN A 46 -4.99 -2.52 -14.97
N LEU A 47 -4.71 -2.48 -16.27
CA LEU A 47 -4.65 -1.23 -17.03
C LEU A 47 -6.04 -0.66 -17.36
N ARG A 48 -7.05 -1.51 -17.49
CA ARG A 48 -8.40 -1.08 -17.84
C ARG A 48 -8.98 -0.04 -16.88
N PRO A 49 -8.99 -0.25 -15.55
CA PRO A 49 -9.47 0.76 -14.60
C PRO A 49 -8.64 2.05 -14.65
N ILE A 50 -7.33 1.94 -14.87
CA ILE A 50 -6.44 3.12 -15.01
C ILE A 50 -6.84 3.92 -16.24
N LYS A 51 -7.04 3.26 -17.39
CA LYS A 51 -7.44 3.91 -18.64
C LYS A 51 -8.78 4.65 -18.51
N GLU A 52 -9.72 4.08 -17.76
CA GLU A 52 -11.04 4.66 -17.54
C GLU A 52 -11.00 5.88 -16.58
N LYS A 53 -10.07 5.88 -15.63
CA LYS A 53 -10.02 6.86 -14.53
C LYS A 53 -8.87 7.87 -14.63
N LEU A 54 -7.89 7.66 -15.52
CA LEU A 54 -6.74 8.56 -15.64
C LEU A 54 -7.17 9.90 -16.24
N PRO A 55 -7.00 11.03 -15.50
CA PRO A 55 -7.36 12.34 -16.00
C PRO A 55 -6.69 12.69 -17.34
N GLU A 56 -7.41 13.36 -18.22
CA GLU A 56 -6.96 13.73 -19.57
C GLU A 56 -5.61 14.49 -19.56
N LYS A 57 -5.36 15.30 -18.52
CA LYS A 57 -4.09 16.03 -18.35
C LYS A 57 -2.84 15.15 -18.36
N TYR A 58 -2.97 13.85 -18.12
CA TYR A 58 -1.84 12.89 -18.15
C TYR A 58 -1.75 12.10 -19.44
N SER A 59 -2.74 12.16 -20.34
CA SER A 59 -2.84 11.33 -21.55
C SER A 59 -1.63 11.45 -22.48
N LEU A 60 -1.00 12.63 -22.55
CA LEU A 60 0.21 12.87 -23.38
C LEU A 60 1.53 12.50 -22.65
N SER A 61 1.47 12.20 -21.37
CA SER A 61 2.65 12.01 -20.52
C SER A 61 2.75 10.62 -19.93
N ILE A 62 1.63 9.90 -19.79
CA ILE A 62 1.56 8.51 -19.33
C ILE A 62 0.97 7.66 -20.46
N GLN A 63 1.78 6.79 -21.02
CA GLN A 63 1.36 5.79 -22.01
C GLN A 63 1.20 4.43 -21.31
N LEU A 64 0.02 3.83 -21.41
CA LEU A 64 -0.26 2.50 -20.87
C LEU A 64 0.29 1.44 -21.83
N VAL A 65 1.03 0.46 -21.29
CA VAL A 65 1.70 -0.61 -22.04
C VAL A 65 1.22 -1.96 -21.53
N GLU A 66 0.61 -2.75 -22.38
CA GLU A 66 0.07 -4.06 -22.02
C GLU A 66 1.16 -5.13 -21.97
N LEU A 67 1.25 -5.84 -20.84
CA LEU A 67 2.00 -7.09 -20.70
C LEU A 67 1.01 -8.26 -20.66
N HIS A 68 1.01 -9.07 -21.72
CA HIS A 68 0.20 -10.27 -21.78
C HIS A 68 0.92 -11.44 -21.13
N LEU A 69 0.28 -12.02 -20.10
CA LEU A 69 0.76 -13.25 -19.48
C LEU A 69 0.36 -14.46 -20.32
N PRO A 70 1.14 -15.55 -20.28
CA PRO A 70 0.77 -16.79 -20.94
C PRO A 70 -0.50 -17.38 -20.32
N SER A 71 -1.30 -18.06 -21.14
CA SER A 71 -2.46 -18.80 -20.67
C SER A 71 -1.99 -20.03 -19.90
N LEU A 72 -2.41 -20.15 -18.64
CA LEU A 72 -2.20 -21.33 -17.81
C LEU A 72 -3.56 -21.93 -17.42
N PRO A 73 -3.62 -23.26 -17.20
CA PRO A 73 -4.81 -23.88 -16.61
C PRO A 73 -5.18 -23.17 -15.31
N GLU A 74 -6.46 -22.97 -15.06
CA GLU A 74 -7.01 -22.34 -13.86
C GLU A 74 -6.71 -20.84 -13.70
N LEU A 75 -5.92 -20.21 -14.60
CA LEU A 75 -5.58 -18.79 -14.57
C LEU A 75 -6.09 -18.06 -15.82
N PRO A 76 -7.39 -17.87 -15.98
CA PRO A 76 -7.94 -17.10 -17.09
C PRO A 76 -7.55 -15.60 -16.98
N PRO A 77 -7.62 -14.82 -18.09
CA PRO A 77 -7.13 -13.44 -18.13
C PRO A 77 -7.68 -12.49 -17.06
N HIS A 78 -8.89 -12.71 -16.54
CA HIS A 78 -9.44 -11.90 -15.46
C HIS A 78 -8.75 -12.13 -14.10
N TYR A 79 -7.99 -13.21 -13.95
CA TYR A 79 -7.12 -13.51 -12.81
C TYR A 79 -5.64 -13.10 -13.03
N HIS A 80 -5.34 -12.34 -14.08
CA HIS A 80 -4.00 -11.74 -14.26
C HIS A 80 -3.81 -10.49 -13.37
N THR A 81 -4.30 -10.56 -12.16
CA THR A 81 -4.25 -9.55 -11.08
C THR A 81 -4.42 -10.26 -9.74
N THR A 82 -3.98 -9.65 -8.64
CA THR A 82 -4.28 -10.17 -7.30
C THR A 82 -5.71 -9.85 -6.86
N ASN A 83 -6.33 -8.84 -7.47
CA ASN A 83 -7.69 -8.42 -7.10
C ASN A 83 -8.72 -9.49 -7.43
N GLY A 84 -9.34 -10.05 -6.38
CA GLY A 84 -10.32 -11.13 -6.51
C GLY A 84 -9.71 -12.50 -6.87
N LEU A 85 -8.38 -12.63 -6.87
CA LEU A 85 -7.71 -13.91 -7.11
C LEU A 85 -7.93 -14.86 -5.93
N PRO A 86 -8.37 -16.12 -6.17
CA PRO A 86 -8.38 -17.14 -5.14
C PRO A 86 -6.98 -17.35 -4.55
N PRO A 87 -6.80 -17.41 -3.22
CA PRO A 87 -5.47 -17.47 -2.60
C PRO A 87 -4.57 -18.62 -3.10
N HIS A 88 -5.15 -19.78 -3.40
CA HIS A 88 -4.42 -20.94 -3.91
C HIS A 88 -3.83 -20.73 -5.32
N LEU A 89 -4.29 -19.74 -6.08
CA LEU A 89 -3.79 -19.39 -7.42
C LEU A 89 -2.63 -18.38 -7.39
N MET A 90 -2.26 -17.82 -6.24
CA MET A 90 -1.16 -16.88 -6.13
C MET A 90 0.16 -17.43 -6.70
N PRO A 91 0.60 -18.66 -6.38
CA PRO A 91 1.80 -19.24 -7.01
C PRO A 91 1.67 -19.39 -8.54
N THR A 92 0.46 -19.70 -9.03
CA THR A 92 0.19 -19.81 -10.48
C THR A 92 0.29 -18.45 -11.17
N LEU A 93 -0.23 -17.37 -10.54
CA LEU A 93 -0.10 -16.01 -11.06
C LEU A 93 1.38 -15.58 -11.12
N LYS A 94 2.16 -15.80 -10.06
CA LYS A 94 3.61 -15.53 -10.05
C LYS A 94 4.35 -16.32 -11.14
N LYS A 95 4.00 -17.59 -11.32
CA LYS A 95 4.55 -18.41 -12.41
C LYS A 95 4.26 -17.83 -13.79
N ALA A 96 3.00 -17.45 -14.05
CA ALA A 96 2.62 -16.81 -15.32
C ALA A 96 3.37 -15.49 -15.55
N PHE A 97 3.58 -14.73 -14.47
CA PHE A 97 4.31 -13.48 -14.51
C PHE A 97 5.80 -13.69 -14.85
N ASP A 98 6.46 -14.67 -14.25
CA ASP A 98 7.84 -15.04 -14.61
C ASP A 98 7.95 -15.50 -16.07
N MET A 99 6.98 -16.26 -16.55
CA MET A 99 6.92 -16.72 -17.95
C MET A 99 6.68 -15.57 -18.96
N ALA A 100 6.25 -14.40 -18.52
CA ALA A 100 6.07 -13.23 -19.38
C ALA A 100 7.37 -12.46 -19.65
N SER A 101 8.51 -12.85 -19.07
CA SER A 101 9.80 -12.19 -19.25
C SER A 101 10.22 -12.01 -20.74
N PRO A 102 9.95 -12.92 -21.71
CA PRO A 102 10.23 -12.69 -23.12
C PRO A 102 9.36 -11.57 -23.73
N ASN A 103 8.09 -11.49 -23.33
CA ASN A 103 7.19 -10.43 -23.77
C ASN A 103 7.69 -9.06 -23.26
N PHE A 104 8.06 -8.99 -21.97
CA PHE A 104 8.66 -7.80 -21.39
C PHE A 104 9.98 -7.40 -22.06
N SER A 105 10.84 -8.37 -22.41
CA SER A 105 12.07 -8.13 -23.16
C SER A 105 11.79 -7.46 -24.52
N THR A 106 10.69 -7.86 -25.18
CA THR A 106 10.24 -7.26 -26.44
C THR A 106 9.74 -5.82 -26.23
N ILE A 107 9.00 -5.56 -25.15
CA ILE A 107 8.55 -4.23 -24.74
C ILE A 107 9.76 -3.30 -24.54
N VAL A 108 10.73 -3.71 -23.72
CA VAL A 108 11.95 -2.93 -23.44
C VAL A 108 12.74 -2.64 -24.73
N LYS A 109 12.86 -3.63 -25.63
CA LYS A 109 13.53 -3.47 -26.91
C LYS A 109 12.86 -2.43 -27.82
N ASN A 110 11.52 -2.42 -27.85
CA ASN A 110 10.75 -1.53 -28.71
C ASN A 110 10.67 -0.10 -28.17
N LEU A 111 10.46 0.05 -26.85
CA LEU A 111 10.32 1.35 -26.20
C LEU A 111 11.65 2.07 -25.97
N ARG A 112 12.72 1.33 -25.68
CA ARG A 112 14.06 1.84 -25.36
C ARG A 112 14.00 2.96 -24.30
N PRO A 113 13.41 2.73 -23.12
CA PRO A 113 13.31 3.78 -22.12
C PRO A 113 14.69 4.19 -21.60
N ASP A 114 14.79 5.40 -21.05
CA ASP A 114 16.01 5.89 -20.43
C ASP A 114 16.25 5.24 -19.06
N LEU A 115 15.18 4.80 -18.37
CA LEU A 115 15.19 4.19 -17.04
C LEU A 115 14.09 3.14 -16.93
N LEU A 116 14.36 2.06 -16.18
CA LEU A 116 13.35 1.14 -15.66
C LEU A 116 13.15 1.38 -14.16
N ILE A 117 11.92 1.66 -13.73
CA ILE A 117 11.50 1.60 -12.33
C ILE A 117 10.64 0.35 -12.15
N TYR A 118 11.02 -0.55 -11.25
CA TYR A 118 10.42 -1.87 -11.08
C TYR A 118 10.21 -2.21 -9.60
N ASP A 119 9.46 -3.26 -9.36
CA ASP A 119 9.02 -3.72 -8.03
C ASP A 119 9.80 -4.97 -7.59
N PHE A 120 9.70 -5.36 -6.35
CA PHE A 120 10.54 -6.38 -5.70
C PHE A 120 10.23 -7.85 -6.05
N LEU A 121 9.20 -8.15 -6.84
CA LEU A 121 8.86 -9.54 -7.20
C LEU A 121 9.36 -9.97 -8.59
N GLN A 122 9.83 -9.06 -9.42
CA GLN A 122 10.24 -9.32 -10.81
C GLN A 122 11.76 -9.22 -11.01
N GLN A 123 12.53 -10.06 -10.30
CA GLN A 123 14.00 -10.09 -10.35
C GLN A 123 14.60 -10.27 -11.76
N TRP A 124 13.82 -10.80 -12.71
CA TRP A 124 14.21 -10.94 -14.10
C TRP A 124 14.11 -9.63 -14.90
N ALA A 125 13.31 -8.67 -14.46
CA ALA A 125 13.08 -7.43 -15.21
C ALA A 125 14.31 -6.49 -15.25
N PRO A 126 15.01 -6.23 -14.13
CA PRO A 126 16.23 -5.41 -14.16
C PRO A 126 17.34 -6.04 -15.00
N SER A 127 17.54 -7.35 -14.97
CA SER A 127 18.53 -8.04 -15.81
C SER A 127 18.29 -7.79 -17.30
N ILE A 128 17.02 -7.78 -17.74
CA ILE A 128 16.63 -7.49 -19.12
C ILE A 128 16.98 -6.04 -19.51
N ALA A 129 16.75 -5.07 -18.63
CA ALA A 129 17.07 -3.67 -18.88
C ALA A 129 18.58 -3.42 -18.89
N LEU A 130 19.29 -3.94 -17.87
CA LEU A 130 20.75 -3.81 -17.75
C LEU A 130 21.51 -4.41 -18.95
N SER A 131 21.04 -5.53 -19.51
CA SER A 131 21.62 -6.12 -20.74
C SER A 131 21.53 -5.20 -21.97
N ARG A 132 20.78 -4.11 -21.88
CA ARG A 132 20.59 -3.07 -22.90
C ARG A 132 21.13 -1.71 -22.49
N ASN A 133 21.96 -1.68 -21.44
CA ASN A 133 22.49 -0.46 -20.85
C ASN A 133 21.40 0.53 -20.38
N ILE A 134 20.24 0.02 -19.93
CA ILE A 134 19.18 0.81 -19.32
C ILE A 134 19.35 0.71 -17.81
N PRO A 135 19.61 1.83 -17.09
CA PRO A 135 19.68 1.82 -15.62
C PRO A 135 18.34 1.40 -15.03
N THR A 136 18.42 0.82 -13.85
CA THR A 136 17.28 0.21 -13.17
C THR A 136 17.17 0.77 -11.77
N VAL A 137 15.97 1.05 -11.30
CA VAL A 137 15.69 1.53 -9.95
C VAL A 137 14.55 0.72 -9.36
N GLU A 138 14.81 0.04 -8.25
CA GLU A 138 13.76 -0.60 -7.49
C GLU A 138 12.90 0.46 -6.79
N PHE A 139 11.59 0.29 -6.83
CA PHE A 139 10.66 1.06 -6.03
C PHE A 139 9.85 0.14 -5.10
N LEU A 140 10.06 0.32 -3.80
CA LEU A 140 9.41 -0.43 -2.73
C LEU A 140 8.15 0.31 -2.26
N PRO A 141 6.93 -0.22 -2.50
CA PRO A 141 5.69 0.36 -2.00
C PRO A 141 5.41 0.01 -0.51
N THR A 142 6.41 -0.50 0.18
CA THR A 142 6.44 -0.87 1.61
C THR A 142 7.11 0.22 2.44
N ASN A 143 7.13 0.06 3.78
CA ASN A 143 7.88 0.96 4.66
C ASN A 143 9.33 0.49 4.90
N ALA A 144 10.15 1.39 5.42
CA ALA A 144 11.57 1.12 5.67
C ALA A 144 11.77 0.22 6.90
N ALA A 145 10.93 0.32 7.92
CA ALA A 145 11.03 -0.49 9.13
C ALA A 145 10.83 -1.98 8.81
N MET A 146 9.75 -2.33 8.12
CA MET A 146 9.47 -3.71 7.70
C MET A 146 10.52 -4.21 6.70
N THR A 147 10.87 -3.40 5.71
CA THR A 147 11.86 -3.79 4.70
C THR A 147 13.23 -4.04 5.32
N SER A 148 13.70 -3.16 6.22
CA SER A 148 14.97 -3.37 6.93
C SER A 148 14.92 -4.59 7.87
N PHE A 149 13.78 -4.84 8.53
CA PHE A 149 13.58 -6.03 9.35
C PHE A 149 13.72 -7.32 8.52
N VAL A 150 13.05 -7.40 7.38
CA VAL A 150 13.10 -8.55 6.47
C VAL A 150 14.50 -8.78 5.91
N ILE A 151 15.15 -7.73 5.41
CA ILE A 151 16.52 -7.83 4.86
C ILE A 151 17.52 -8.19 5.96
N HIS A 152 17.37 -7.63 7.18
CA HIS A 152 18.21 -7.97 8.32
C HIS A 152 18.14 -9.47 8.65
N LEU A 153 16.94 -10.04 8.77
CA LEU A 153 16.76 -11.47 9.03
C LEU A 153 17.43 -12.36 7.98
N THR A 154 17.49 -11.89 6.75
CA THR A 154 18.10 -12.64 5.64
C THR A 154 19.63 -12.52 5.65
N LYS A 155 20.16 -11.32 5.85
CA LYS A 155 21.60 -11.04 5.78
C LYS A 155 22.35 -11.35 7.08
N ASN A 156 21.66 -11.29 8.22
CA ASN A 156 22.24 -11.46 9.56
C ASN A 156 21.47 -12.54 10.35
N PRO A 157 21.42 -13.79 9.87
CA PRO A 157 20.65 -14.85 10.53
C PRO A 157 21.14 -15.07 11.97
N GLY A 158 20.18 -15.06 12.93
CA GLY A 158 20.47 -15.24 14.35
C GLY A 158 20.97 -13.99 15.09
N VAL A 159 21.10 -12.87 14.41
CA VAL A 159 21.38 -11.56 15.04
C VAL A 159 20.07 -10.85 15.33
N GLU A 160 19.92 -10.28 16.51
CA GLU A 160 18.74 -9.52 16.90
C GLU A 160 18.63 -8.22 16.07
N PHE A 161 17.40 -7.87 15.68
CA PHE A 161 17.15 -6.61 14.96
C PHE A 161 17.41 -5.41 15.87
N PRO A 162 18.16 -4.38 15.43
CA PRO A 162 18.66 -3.33 16.30
C PRO A 162 17.61 -2.34 16.82
N PHE A 163 16.36 -2.46 16.35
CA PHE A 163 15.26 -1.56 16.75
C PHE A 163 14.17 -2.36 17.46
N PRO A 164 14.18 -2.40 18.82
CA PRO A 164 13.29 -3.24 19.61
C PRO A 164 11.81 -2.84 19.53
N GLU A 165 11.52 -1.65 19.00
CA GLU A 165 10.14 -1.19 18.77
C GLU A 165 9.42 -1.96 17.67
N ILE A 166 10.18 -2.53 16.71
CA ILE A 166 9.66 -3.30 15.58
C ILE A 166 9.82 -4.79 15.87
N TYR A 167 8.74 -5.41 16.27
CA TYR A 167 8.69 -6.82 16.65
C TYR A 167 7.32 -7.44 16.32
N LEU A 168 7.26 -8.76 16.31
CA LEU A 168 6.01 -9.50 16.16
C LEU A 168 5.41 -9.76 17.56
N ARG A 169 4.29 -9.11 17.84
CA ARG A 169 3.72 -9.01 19.20
C ARG A 169 3.32 -10.36 19.81
N ASP A 170 2.74 -11.25 19.01
CA ASP A 170 2.12 -12.48 19.47
C ASP A 170 2.28 -13.63 18.45
N ASN A 171 1.82 -14.81 18.82
CA ASN A 171 1.86 -15.99 17.97
C ASN A 171 1.05 -15.84 16.67
N TYR A 172 -0.01 -15.01 16.68
CA TYR A 172 -0.77 -14.71 15.48
C TYR A 172 0.08 -13.91 14.48
N ALA A 173 0.68 -12.81 14.94
CA ALA A 173 1.57 -11.98 14.13
C ALA A 173 2.76 -12.79 13.60
N ILE A 174 3.40 -13.62 14.44
CA ILE A 174 4.49 -14.52 14.05
C ILE A 174 4.03 -15.47 12.95
N SER A 175 2.90 -16.15 13.12
CA SER A 175 2.36 -17.09 12.12
C SER A 175 2.02 -16.40 10.79
N LYS A 176 1.44 -15.21 10.84
CA LYS A 176 1.11 -14.45 9.61
C LYS A 176 2.36 -13.99 8.88
N PHE A 177 3.38 -13.56 9.62
CA PHE A 177 4.63 -13.12 9.03
C PHE A 177 5.49 -14.29 8.50
N GLN A 178 5.45 -15.46 9.13
CA GLN A 178 6.09 -16.66 8.59
C GLN A 178 5.59 -17.01 7.19
N ASN A 179 4.30 -16.84 6.92
CA ASN A 179 3.76 -17.04 5.57
C ASN A 179 4.39 -16.09 4.53
N VAL A 180 4.80 -14.87 4.93
CA VAL A 180 5.54 -13.95 4.04
C VAL A 180 6.92 -14.49 3.74
N LEU A 181 7.64 -14.96 4.77
CA LEU A 181 9.01 -15.51 4.62
C LEU A 181 9.05 -16.81 3.82
N GLU A 182 7.99 -17.62 3.91
CA GLU A 182 7.89 -18.92 3.24
C GLU A 182 7.21 -18.85 1.85
N SER A 183 6.59 -17.71 1.53
CA SER A 183 5.93 -17.51 0.24
C SER A 183 6.92 -17.72 -0.90
N SER A 184 6.56 -18.58 -1.85
CA SER A 184 7.45 -18.93 -2.97
C SER A 184 6.67 -19.26 -4.23
N ALA A 185 7.32 -19.13 -5.38
CA ALA A 185 6.85 -19.63 -6.66
C ALA A 185 8.05 -20.01 -7.55
N ASN A 186 7.89 -21.03 -8.37
CA ASN A 186 8.96 -21.55 -9.24
C ASN A 186 10.25 -21.95 -8.49
N GLY A 187 10.12 -22.38 -7.22
CA GLY A 187 11.27 -22.77 -6.38
C GLY A 187 12.07 -21.60 -5.82
N ILE A 188 11.63 -20.36 -5.99
CA ILE A 188 12.28 -19.14 -5.48
C ILE A 188 11.37 -18.49 -4.45
N LYS A 189 11.89 -18.17 -3.26
CA LYS A 189 11.15 -17.46 -2.22
C LYS A 189 10.96 -15.98 -2.61
N ASP A 190 9.85 -15.39 -2.18
CA ASP A 190 9.59 -13.97 -2.46
C ASP A 190 10.64 -13.05 -1.82
N ILE A 191 11.16 -13.42 -0.66
CA ILE A 191 12.25 -12.69 -0.01
C ILE A 191 13.56 -12.75 -0.81
N GLU A 192 13.86 -13.89 -1.43
CA GLU A 192 15.03 -14.04 -2.31
C GLU A 192 14.89 -13.13 -3.55
N ARG A 193 13.67 -13.07 -4.12
CA ARG A 193 13.34 -12.15 -5.23
C ARG A 193 13.56 -10.69 -4.83
N ALA A 194 13.09 -10.31 -3.64
CA ALA A 194 13.23 -8.94 -3.14
C ALA A 194 14.69 -8.54 -2.92
N VAL A 195 15.50 -9.43 -2.34
CA VAL A 195 16.94 -9.19 -2.16
C VAL A 195 17.64 -9.04 -3.51
N GLU A 196 17.38 -9.95 -4.45
CA GLU A 196 17.96 -9.90 -5.80
C GLU A 196 17.54 -8.64 -6.56
N CYS A 197 16.27 -8.21 -6.45
CA CYS A 197 15.81 -6.95 -7.02
C CYS A 197 16.59 -5.77 -6.45
N CYS A 198 16.74 -5.71 -5.15
CA CYS A 198 17.50 -4.64 -4.49
C CYS A 198 18.97 -4.60 -4.96
N GLU A 199 19.62 -5.75 -5.07
CA GLU A 199 21.02 -5.85 -5.55
C GLU A 199 21.16 -5.36 -7.00
N GLN A 200 20.19 -5.63 -7.86
CA GLN A 200 20.19 -5.20 -9.27
C GLN A 200 19.77 -3.72 -9.48
N SER A 201 19.33 -3.02 -8.43
CA SER A 201 19.02 -1.60 -8.52
C SER A 201 20.31 -0.77 -8.68
N SER A 202 20.28 0.21 -9.59
CA SER A 202 21.44 1.05 -9.90
C SER A 202 21.59 2.18 -8.87
N GLU A 203 22.57 2.09 -7.99
CA GLU A 203 22.97 3.10 -6.98
C GLU A 203 21.89 3.47 -5.93
N ILE A 204 20.63 3.57 -6.33
CA ILE A 204 19.51 4.02 -5.47
C ILE A 204 18.37 3.00 -5.40
N VAL A 205 17.61 3.03 -4.31
CA VAL A 205 16.32 2.36 -4.16
C VAL A 205 15.30 3.41 -3.71
N LEU A 206 14.16 3.47 -4.40
CA LEU A 206 13.04 4.31 -4.00
C LEU A 206 12.17 3.56 -2.99
N ILE A 207 11.63 4.27 -1.98
CA ILE A 207 10.76 3.66 -0.98
C ILE A 207 9.62 4.59 -0.61
N LYS A 208 8.42 4.03 -0.47
CA LYS A 208 7.20 4.78 -0.17
C LYS A 208 7.11 5.12 1.32
N THR A 209 7.84 6.14 1.73
CA THR A 209 7.83 6.69 3.09
C THR A 209 8.37 8.12 3.09
N PHE A 210 8.59 8.67 4.27
CA PHE A 210 9.24 9.97 4.49
C PHE A 210 10.09 9.95 5.76
N ARG A 211 11.15 10.77 5.79
CA ARG A 211 12.17 10.73 6.86
C ARG A 211 11.63 11.09 8.23
N GLU A 212 10.54 11.87 8.32
CA GLU A 212 9.93 12.32 9.58
C GLU A 212 9.46 11.17 10.47
N ILE A 213 9.15 10.01 9.88
CA ILE A 213 8.69 8.83 10.62
C ILE A 213 9.68 7.67 10.60
N GLU A 214 10.55 7.57 9.59
CA GLU A 214 11.38 6.38 9.38
C GLU A 214 12.87 6.65 9.17
N ALA A 215 13.41 7.83 9.59
CA ALA A 215 14.80 8.19 9.33
C ALA A 215 15.81 7.09 9.74
N LYS A 216 15.70 6.55 10.95
CA LYS A 216 16.63 5.50 11.46
C LYS A 216 16.56 4.20 10.65
N TYR A 217 15.36 3.84 10.16
CA TYR A 217 15.17 2.65 9.33
C TYR A 217 15.69 2.84 7.91
N LEU A 218 15.52 4.05 7.35
CA LEU A 218 16.09 4.41 6.04
C LEU A 218 17.61 4.35 6.05
N ASP A 219 18.23 4.90 7.11
CA ASP A 219 19.67 4.90 7.26
C ASP A 219 20.21 3.46 7.44
N TYR A 220 19.55 2.65 8.27
CA TYR A 220 19.91 1.25 8.46
C TYR A 220 19.68 0.41 7.19
N LEU A 221 18.60 0.64 6.47
CA LEU A 221 18.35 -0.04 5.19
C LEU A 221 19.45 0.31 4.16
N SER A 222 19.92 1.55 4.15
CA SER A 222 21.05 1.97 3.32
C SER A 222 22.35 1.23 3.68
N GLU A 223 22.62 1.02 4.96
CA GLU A 223 23.76 0.21 5.43
C GLU A 223 23.64 -1.26 5.00
N LEU A 224 22.47 -1.87 5.19
CA LEU A 224 22.22 -3.27 4.85
C LEU A 224 22.34 -3.54 3.34
N THR A 225 21.95 -2.59 2.51
CA THR A 225 21.87 -2.79 1.06
C THR A 225 23.09 -2.22 0.32
N GLY A 226 23.84 -1.30 0.93
CA GLY A 226 24.89 -0.55 0.26
C GLY A 226 24.36 0.41 -0.83
N LYS A 227 23.06 0.73 -0.82
CA LYS A 227 22.38 1.62 -1.77
C LYS A 227 21.93 2.90 -1.07
N LYS A 228 21.85 4.01 -1.81
CA LYS A 228 21.13 5.18 -1.31
C LYS A 228 19.64 4.89 -1.31
N ILE A 229 19.01 4.98 -0.14
CA ILE A 229 17.55 4.83 -0.02
C ILE A 229 16.90 6.21 -0.10
N VAL A 230 16.03 6.40 -1.09
CA VAL A 230 15.40 7.69 -1.39
C VAL A 230 13.89 7.58 -1.11
N PRO A 231 13.38 8.25 -0.07
CA PRO A 231 11.95 8.28 0.19
C PRO A 231 11.21 9.05 -0.90
N VAL A 232 10.01 8.58 -1.25
CA VAL A 232 9.16 9.20 -2.29
C VAL A 232 7.95 9.94 -1.73
N GLY A 233 7.85 10.03 -0.41
CA GLY A 233 6.70 10.58 0.27
C GLY A 233 5.50 9.62 0.32
N PRO A 234 4.35 10.08 0.81
CA PRO A 234 3.19 9.24 1.08
C PRO A 234 2.43 8.79 -0.17
N LEU A 235 2.62 9.42 -1.33
CA LEU A 235 1.97 9.11 -2.61
C LEU A 235 0.46 8.86 -2.47
N VAL A 236 -0.22 9.73 -1.76
CA VAL A 236 -1.69 9.70 -1.62
C VAL A 236 -2.32 10.32 -2.85
N ASP A 237 -3.33 9.65 -3.41
CA ASP A 237 -4.06 10.13 -4.58
C ASP A 237 -4.67 11.51 -4.30
N GLN A 238 -4.39 12.47 -5.16
CA GLN A 238 -4.88 13.85 -5.07
C GLN A 238 -5.96 14.16 -6.12
N ASP A 239 -6.09 13.30 -7.12
CA ASP A 239 -7.12 13.46 -8.12
C ASP A 239 -8.38 12.72 -7.63
N PRO A 240 -9.42 13.43 -7.18
CA PRO A 240 -10.66 12.78 -6.75
C PRO A 240 -11.19 11.96 -7.93
N VAL A 241 -11.39 10.68 -7.67
CA VAL A 241 -12.09 9.81 -8.63
C VAL A 241 -13.41 10.50 -9.01
N HIS A 242 -13.71 10.54 -10.32
CA HIS A 242 -14.88 11.19 -10.87
C HIS A 242 -16.16 10.92 -10.07
N GLU A 243 -17.10 11.85 -10.08
CA GLU A 243 -18.43 11.86 -9.42
C GLU A 243 -19.22 10.53 -9.48
N TYR A 244 -18.84 9.59 -10.37
CA TYR A 244 -19.50 8.30 -10.54
C TYR A 244 -19.15 7.23 -9.49
N ASP A 245 -18.10 7.41 -8.68
CA ASP A 245 -17.73 6.46 -7.61
C ASP A 245 -18.25 6.86 -6.21
N GLU A 246 -19.01 7.94 -6.12
CA GLU A 246 -19.67 8.31 -4.86
C GLU A 246 -20.89 7.41 -4.66
N LYS A 247 -20.81 6.49 -3.69
CA LYS A 247 -22.04 5.86 -3.20
C LYS A 247 -22.92 6.96 -2.64
N PRO A 248 -24.13 7.16 -3.20
CA PRO A 248 -25.02 8.22 -2.74
C PRO A 248 -25.24 8.10 -1.24
N GLY A 249 -25.15 9.22 -0.53
CA GLY A 249 -25.47 9.32 0.88
C GLY A 249 -24.29 9.21 1.86
N ILE A 250 -23.07 8.76 1.47
CA ILE A 250 -21.94 8.69 2.43
C ILE A 250 -21.56 10.10 2.94
N MET A 251 -21.33 11.04 2.04
CA MET A 251 -20.98 12.41 2.43
C MET A 251 -22.11 13.12 3.16
N GLU A 252 -23.35 12.93 2.70
CA GLU A 252 -24.54 13.48 3.37
C GLU A 252 -24.68 12.93 4.81
N TRP A 253 -24.47 11.62 5.00
CA TRP A 253 -24.51 11.00 6.33
C TRP A 253 -23.41 11.56 7.23
N LEU A 254 -22.18 11.72 6.71
CA LEU A 254 -21.05 12.31 7.45
C LEU A 254 -21.31 13.77 7.85
N ASN A 255 -21.92 14.57 6.96
CA ASN A 255 -22.29 15.96 7.23
C ASN A 255 -23.24 16.11 8.43
N ASN A 256 -24.00 15.07 8.76
CA ASN A 256 -24.91 15.05 9.90
C ASN A 256 -24.25 14.55 11.20
N LYS A 257 -22.92 14.33 11.21
CA LYS A 257 -22.17 13.87 12.39
C LYS A 257 -21.34 14.99 12.98
N GLU A 258 -21.13 14.93 14.30
CA GLU A 258 -20.29 15.87 15.00
C GLU A 258 -18.82 15.77 14.54
N ARG A 259 -18.10 16.86 14.71
CA ARG A 259 -16.68 16.90 14.33
C ARG A 259 -15.86 15.89 15.15
N SER A 260 -15.01 15.11 14.46
CA SER A 260 -14.09 14.13 15.05
C SER A 260 -14.80 13.09 15.95
N SER A 261 -16.03 12.70 15.62
CA SER A 261 -16.83 11.75 16.38
C SER A 261 -16.98 10.38 15.70
N THR A 262 -16.73 10.30 14.40
CA THR A 262 -17.05 9.13 13.59
C THR A 262 -15.83 8.26 13.35
N VAL A 263 -16.00 6.95 13.43
CA VAL A 263 -14.97 5.95 13.11
C VAL A 263 -15.15 5.49 11.67
N PHE A 264 -14.11 5.61 10.86
CA PHE A 264 -14.05 4.91 9.58
C PHE A 264 -13.42 3.53 9.77
N VAL A 265 -14.00 2.47 9.18
CA VAL A 265 -13.54 1.08 9.34
C VAL A 265 -13.34 0.46 7.96
N SER A 266 -12.09 0.06 7.64
CA SER A 266 -11.78 -0.58 6.36
C SER A 266 -10.57 -1.51 6.49
N PHE A 267 -10.68 -2.72 5.92
CA PHE A 267 -9.65 -3.76 5.94
C PHE A 267 -8.97 -3.95 4.57
N GLY A 268 -9.01 -2.91 3.72
CA GLY A 268 -8.32 -2.88 2.43
C GLY A 268 -9.03 -3.70 1.34
N SER A 269 -8.26 -4.03 0.28
CA SER A 269 -8.80 -4.64 -0.94
C SER A 269 -8.55 -6.15 -1.06
N GLU A 270 -7.65 -6.71 -0.27
CA GLU A 270 -7.14 -8.08 -0.45
C GLU A 270 -7.40 -9.00 0.76
N TYR A 271 -7.95 -8.45 1.85
CA TYR A 271 -8.33 -9.25 3.02
C TYR A 271 -9.84 -9.35 3.14
N PHE A 272 -10.32 -10.56 3.31
CA PHE A 272 -11.74 -10.86 3.56
C PHE A 272 -11.88 -11.38 4.99
N LEU A 273 -12.63 -10.65 5.79
CA LEU A 273 -12.89 -11.00 7.19
C LEU A 273 -13.59 -12.35 7.30
N SER A 274 -13.18 -13.18 8.24
CA SER A 274 -13.92 -14.37 8.63
C SER A 274 -15.24 -13.98 9.32
N LYS A 275 -16.14 -14.94 9.43
CA LYS A 275 -17.42 -14.71 10.12
C LYS A 275 -17.23 -14.28 11.57
N GLU A 276 -16.28 -14.90 12.26
CA GLU A 276 -15.91 -14.59 13.63
C GLU A 276 -15.35 -13.17 13.77
N GLU A 277 -14.47 -12.77 12.85
CA GLU A 277 -13.92 -11.41 12.82
C GLU A 277 -15.00 -10.37 12.55
N ILE A 278 -15.91 -10.63 11.60
CA ILE A 278 -17.06 -9.75 11.33
C ILE A 278 -17.92 -9.61 12.59
N GLU A 279 -18.18 -10.70 13.30
CA GLU A 279 -19.01 -10.71 14.51
C GLU A 279 -18.38 -9.91 15.65
N GLU A 280 -17.08 -10.11 15.93
CA GLU A 280 -16.38 -9.39 17.00
C GLU A 280 -16.23 -7.89 16.67
N ILE A 281 -15.94 -7.54 15.41
CA ILE A 281 -15.88 -6.14 14.99
C ILE A 281 -17.25 -5.47 15.05
N ALA A 282 -18.32 -6.13 14.57
CA ALA A 282 -19.68 -5.60 14.62
C ALA A 282 -20.09 -5.26 16.07
N TYR A 283 -19.95 -6.22 16.99
CA TYR A 283 -20.28 -5.98 18.38
C TYR A 283 -19.35 -4.96 19.07
N GLY A 284 -18.08 -4.92 18.67
CA GLY A 284 -17.14 -3.90 19.15
C GLY A 284 -17.56 -2.49 18.74
N LEU A 285 -17.98 -2.32 17.49
CA LEU A 285 -18.53 -1.06 16.97
C LEU A 285 -19.80 -0.66 17.73
N GLU A 286 -20.75 -1.59 17.90
CA GLU A 286 -21.98 -1.37 18.65
C GLU A 286 -21.67 -0.96 20.12
N GLN A 287 -20.75 -1.65 20.79
CA GLN A 287 -20.36 -1.35 22.19
C GLN A 287 -19.56 -0.07 22.34
N SER A 288 -18.90 0.40 21.27
CA SER A 288 -18.19 1.68 21.30
C SER A 288 -19.14 2.87 21.49
N MET A 289 -20.39 2.73 21.08
CA MET A 289 -21.42 3.77 21.08
C MET A 289 -21.06 5.00 20.24
N LEU A 290 -20.07 4.89 19.34
CA LEU A 290 -19.67 5.96 18.43
C LEU A 290 -20.25 5.76 17.04
N PRO A 291 -20.55 6.84 16.29
CA PRO A 291 -20.93 6.72 14.89
C PRO A 291 -19.79 6.07 14.09
N PHE A 292 -20.15 5.25 13.10
CA PHE A 292 -19.14 4.61 12.25
C PHE A 292 -19.60 4.42 10.80
N ILE A 293 -18.64 4.42 9.89
CA ILE A 293 -18.80 3.89 8.53
C ILE A 293 -17.91 2.65 8.42
N TRP A 294 -18.48 1.52 8.09
CA TRP A 294 -17.76 0.26 7.92
C TRP A 294 -17.86 -0.27 6.50
N VAL A 295 -16.73 -0.39 5.81
CA VAL A 295 -16.65 -1.00 4.48
C VAL A 295 -16.40 -2.49 4.62
N VAL A 296 -17.35 -3.30 4.16
CA VAL A 296 -17.29 -4.76 4.16
C VAL A 296 -17.13 -5.28 2.74
N ARG A 297 -16.24 -6.24 2.56
CA ARG A 297 -15.96 -6.86 1.26
C ARG A 297 -16.06 -8.37 1.34
N PHE A 298 -16.52 -8.98 0.26
CA PHE A 298 -16.61 -10.43 0.11
C PHE A 298 -15.76 -10.89 -1.10
N PRO A 299 -15.28 -12.16 -1.08
CA PRO A 299 -14.60 -12.74 -2.24
C PRO A 299 -15.47 -12.68 -3.50
N GLY A 300 -14.86 -12.47 -4.65
CA GLY A 300 -15.58 -12.45 -5.93
C GLY A 300 -16.32 -13.76 -6.17
N GLY A 301 -17.61 -13.67 -6.54
CA GLY A 301 -18.48 -14.83 -6.76
C GLY A 301 -19.09 -15.45 -5.49
N ALA A 302 -18.78 -14.95 -4.31
CA ALA A 302 -19.41 -15.39 -3.07
C ALA A 302 -20.91 -14.99 -3.06
N LYS A 303 -21.79 -15.95 -2.79
CA LYS A 303 -23.24 -15.71 -2.61
C LYS A 303 -23.56 -15.34 -1.16
N VAL A 304 -22.85 -14.36 -0.61
CA VAL A 304 -23.03 -13.88 0.76
C VAL A 304 -23.55 -12.45 0.68
N SER A 305 -24.74 -12.19 1.22
CA SER A 305 -25.23 -10.83 1.37
C SER A 305 -24.71 -10.22 2.68
N LEU A 306 -24.69 -8.89 2.75
CA LEU A 306 -24.33 -8.16 3.96
C LEU A 306 -25.15 -8.60 5.19
N GLU A 307 -26.47 -8.79 5.00
CA GLU A 307 -27.39 -9.24 6.05
C GLU A 307 -27.06 -10.65 6.58
N MET A 308 -26.53 -11.53 5.72
CA MET A 308 -26.10 -12.88 6.13
C MET A 308 -24.77 -12.90 6.85
N ALA A 309 -23.92 -11.93 6.56
CA ALA A 309 -22.57 -11.84 7.15
C ALA A 309 -22.58 -11.16 8.52
N LEU A 310 -23.44 -10.15 8.70
CA LEU A 310 -23.55 -9.39 9.94
C LEU A 310 -24.34 -10.14 11.02
N PRO A 311 -24.10 -9.86 12.32
CA PRO A 311 -24.92 -10.40 13.39
C PRO A 311 -26.39 -10.05 13.22
N LYS A 312 -27.26 -11.00 13.54
CA LYS A 312 -28.72 -10.81 13.38
C LYS A 312 -29.21 -9.54 14.08
N GLY A 313 -29.94 -8.68 13.34
CA GLY A 313 -30.50 -7.43 13.82
C GLY A 313 -29.45 -6.34 14.12
N PHE A 314 -28.21 -6.50 13.67
CA PHE A 314 -27.15 -5.51 13.90
C PHE A 314 -27.51 -4.15 13.28
N LEU A 315 -27.94 -4.11 12.03
CA LEU A 315 -28.31 -2.86 11.33
C LEU A 315 -29.48 -2.14 12.03
N ASP A 316 -30.47 -2.89 12.53
CA ASP A 316 -31.59 -2.32 13.27
C ASP A 316 -31.14 -1.70 14.62
N ARG A 317 -30.21 -2.35 15.32
CA ARG A 317 -29.70 -1.84 16.61
C ARG A 317 -28.82 -0.61 16.49
N VAL A 318 -27.97 -0.56 15.47
CA VAL A 318 -27.10 0.60 15.25
C VAL A 318 -27.84 1.80 14.63
N GLY A 319 -28.91 1.55 13.87
CA GLY A 319 -29.75 2.58 13.25
C GLY A 319 -28.93 3.64 12.54
N ASP A 320 -29.25 4.92 12.78
CA ASP A 320 -28.53 6.06 12.19
C ASP A 320 -27.11 6.26 12.76
N GLY A 321 -26.72 5.52 13.81
CA GLY A 321 -25.37 5.54 14.36
C GLY A 321 -24.34 4.80 13.53
N GLY A 322 -24.75 3.89 12.65
CA GLY A 322 -23.85 3.09 11.83
C GLY A 322 -24.24 3.05 10.34
N MET A 323 -23.25 3.22 9.47
CA MET A 323 -23.39 2.99 8.03
C MET A 323 -22.49 1.83 7.62
N VAL A 324 -23.05 0.77 7.05
CA VAL A 324 -22.30 -0.35 6.50
C VAL A 324 -22.36 -0.30 4.97
N VAL A 325 -21.18 -0.29 4.35
CA VAL A 325 -21.03 -0.13 2.90
C VAL A 325 -20.43 -1.41 2.33
N GLU A 326 -21.14 -2.09 1.45
CA GLU A 326 -20.61 -3.26 0.74
C GLU A 326 -19.74 -2.84 -0.44
N GLY A 327 -18.56 -3.46 -0.56
CA GLY A 327 -17.65 -3.30 -1.69
C GLY A 327 -16.68 -2.12 -1.55
N TRP A 328 -16.78 -1.09 -2.37
CA TRP A 328 -15.84 0.03 -2.42
C TRP A 328 -16.42 1.32 -1.83
N ALA A 329 -15.56 2.11 -1.15
CA ALA A 329 -15.90 3.46 -0.69
C ALA A 329 -14.73 4.42 -0.97
N PRO A 330 -14.98 5.73 -1.14
CA PRO A 330 -13.95 6.73 -1.42
C PRO A 330 -13.14 7.04 -0.16
N GLN A 331 -12.19 6.18 0.20
CA GLN A 331 -11.44 6.20 1.46
C GLN A 331 -10.81 7.56 1.75
N THR A 332 -10.09 8.13 0.79
CA THR A 332 -9.41 9.43 0.98
C THR A 332 -10.42 10.55 1.29
N LYS A 333 -11.53 10.63 0.56
CA LYS A 333 -12.59 11.63 0.81
C LYS A 333 -13.24 11.44 2.18
N ILE A 334 -13.47 10.19 2.58
CA ILE A 334 -14.01 9.88 3.92
C ILE A 334 -13.02 10.34 4.99
N LEU A 335 -11.74 9.98 4.87
CA LEU A 335 -10.70 10.36 5.84
C LEU A 335 -10.46 11.88 5.90
N GLU A 336 -10.71 12.62 4.81
CA GLU A 336 -10.63 14.09 4.78
C GLU A 336 -11.80 14.75 5.50
N HIS A 337 -12.91 14.05 5.71
CA HIS A 337 -14.11 14.64 6.27
C HIS A 337 -13.94 15.02 7.74
N SER A 338 -14.41 16.21 8.12
CA SER A 338 -14.21 16.77 9.46
C SER A 338 -14.84 15.99 10.60
N SER A 339 -15.84 15.15 10.32
CA SER A 339 -16.48 14.28 11.31
C SER A 339 -15.64 13.04 11.66
N ILE A 340 -14.64 12.67 10.84
CA ILE A 340 -13.81 11.49 11.11
C ILE A 340 -12.87 11.78 12.28
N GLY A 341 -13.00 10.98 13.33
CA GLY A 341 -12.20 11.03 14.56
C GLY A 341 -11.18 9.90 14.70
N GLY A 342 -11.33 8.82 13.93
CA GLY A 342 -10.41 7.68 13.93
C GLY A 342 -10.61 6.76 12.74
N PHE A 343 -9.54 6.04 12.38
CA PHE A 343 -9.53 5.06 11.30
C PHE A 343 -9.18 3.67 11.83
N SER A 344 -10.18 2.78 11.90
CA SER A 344 -9.94 1.37 12.18
C SER A 344 -9.45 0.67 10.92
N SER A 345 -8.15 0.38 10.92
CA SER A 345 -7.40 -0.06 9.74
C SER A 345 -6.71 -1.40 9.96
N HIS A 346 -6.65 -2.22 8.90
CA HIS A 346 -5.79 -3.40 8.86
C HIS A 346 -4.28 -3.07 8.83
N CYS A 347 -3.91 -1.79 8.82
CA CYS A 347 -2.53 -1.31 8.71
C CYS A 347 -1.80 -1.67 7.40
N GLY A 348 -2.52 -1.83 6.28
CA GLY A 348 -1.88 -1.80 4.96
C GLY A 348 -1.18 -0.46 4.76
N TRP A 349 0.08 -0.47 4.28
CA TRP A 349 0.96 0.71 4.33
C TRP A 349 0.39 1.95 3.64
N SER A 350 -0.28 1.79 2.48
CA SER A 350 -0.94 2.92 1.82
C SER A 350 -2.00 3.58 2.68
N SER A 351 -2.84 2.79 3.36
CA SER A 351 -3.89 3.29 4.25
C SER A 351 -3.31 3.98 5.50
N VAL A 352 -2.20 3.46 6.03
CA VAL A 352 -1.46 4.11 7.13
C VAL A 352 -0.96 5.49 6.72
N LEU A 353 -0.30 5.60 5.56
CA LEU A 353 0.20 6.87 5.05
C LEU A 353 -0.90 7.87 4.69
N GLU A 354 -2.05 7.41 4.17
CA GLU A 354 -3.22 8.25 3.95
C GLU A 354 -3.71 8.84 5.27
N SER A 355 -3.88 8.00 6.30
CA SER A 355 -4.31 8.42 7.62
C SER A 355 -3.34 9.44 8.24
N MET A 356 -2.04 9.16 8.20
CA MET A 356 -1.00 10.08 8.70
C MET A 356 -1.02 11.43 7.97
N LYS A 357 -1.11 11.42 6.63
CA LYS A 357 -1.18 12.64 5.82
C LYS A 357 -2.41 13.47 6.12
N LEU A 358 -3.54 12.82 6.42
CA LEU A 358 -4.80 13.48 6.71
C LEU A 358 -4.97 13.82 8.21
N GLY A 359 -4.05 13.36 9.08
CA GLY A 359 -4.06 13.63 10.50
C GLY A 359 -5.16 12.89 11.25
N VAL A 360 -5.56 11.72 10.75
CA VAL A 360 -6.55 10.86 11.38
C VAL A 360 -5.83 9.81 12.23
N PRO A 361 -6.10 9.69 13.52
CA PRO A 361 -5.48 8.67 14.37
C PRO A 361 -5.95 7.26 13.98
N ILE A 362 -5.06 6.27 14.17
CA ILE A 362 -5.27 4.90 13.70
C ILE A 362 -5.63 3.97 14.86
N ILE A 363 -6.71 3.20 14.67
CA ILE A 363 -7.05 2.03 15.47
C ILE A 363 -6.52 0.82 14.69
N ALA A 364 -5.36 0.30 15.10
CA ALA A 364 -4.66 -0.71 14.32
C ALA A 364 -5.22 -2.11 14.58
N MET A 365 -5.64 -2.79 13.52
CA MET A 365 -6.10 -4.19 13.55
C MET A 365 -5.37 -4.98 12.45
N PRO A 366 -4.09 -5.30 12.62
CA PRO A 366 -3.33 -6.01 11.59
C PRO A 366 -3.88 -7.41 11.34
N MET A 367 -3.96 -7.83 10.07
CA MET A 367 -4.57 -9.09 9.65
C MET A 367 -3.56 -10.06 9.03
N HIS A 368 -2.71 -9.61 8.11
CA HIS A 368 -1.74 -10.47 7.41
C HIS A 368 -0.60 -9.66 6.78
N LEU A 369 0.33 -10.33 6.14
CA LEU A 369 1.48 -9.74 5.41
C LEU A 369 2.38 -8.88 6.32
N ASP A 370 2.69 -7.66 5.88
CA ASP A 370 3.50 -6.66 6.56
C ASP A 370 2.76 -5.90 7.68
N GLN A 371 1.46 -6.07 7.75
CA GLN A 371 0.57 -5.29 8.62
C GLN A 371 0.92 -5.36 10.12
N PRO A 372 1.34 -6.51 10.70
CA PRO A 372 1.77 -6.56 12.09
C PRO A 372 2.97 -5.64 12.40
N LEU A 373 3.94 -5.55 11.49
CA LEU A 373 5.09 -4.65 11.65
C LEU A 373 4.71 -3.19 11.40
N ASN A 374 3.80 -2.93 10.46
CA ASN A 374 3.25 -1.60 10.21
C ASN A 374 2.50 -1.08 11.45
N ALA A 375 1.76 -1.94 12.17
CA ALA A 375 1.08 -1.58 13.40
C ALA A 375 2.08 -1.18 14.50
N ARG A 376 3.24 -1.85 14.60
CA ARG A 376 4.32 -1.44 15.52
C ARG A 376 4.85 -0.05 15.19
N LEU A 377 5.10 0.23 13.91
CA LEU A 377 5.53 1.54 13.48
C LEU A 377 4.48 2.64 13.76
N VAL A 378 3.20 2.34 13.60
CA VAL A 378 2.09 3.25 13.94
C VAL A 378 2.12 3.62 15.43
N GLU A 379 2.35 2.65 16.32
CA GLU A 379 2.49 2.89 17.75
C GLU A 379 3.78 3.63 18.11
N GLU A 380 4.90 3.27 17.48
CA GLU A 380 6.18 3.96 17.69
C GLU A 380 6.11 5.44 17.31
N VAL A 381 5.50 5.74 16.17
CA VAL A 381 5.26 7.14 15.73
C VAL A 381 4.27 7.84 16.65
N GLY A 382 3.46 7.10 17.38
CA GLY A 382 2.49 7.62 18.34
C GLY A 382 1.21 8.15 17.71
N VAL A 383 0.84 7.68 16.52
CA VAL A 383 -0.36 8.12 15.79
C VAL A 383 -1.49 7.08 15.79
N GLY A 384 -1.35 6.00 16.55
CA GLY A 384 -2.39 4.99 16.71
C GLY A 384 -2.15 4.05 17.87
N VAL A 385 -3.12 3.18 18.09
CA VAL A 385 -3.14 2.14 19.13
C VAL A 385 -3.60 0.84 18.50
N GLU A 386 -2.90 -0.27 18.78
CA GLU A 386 -3.29 -1.59 18.28
C GLU A 386 -4.32 -2.24 19.20
N VAL A 387 -5.35 -2.83 18.57
CA VAL A 387 -6.32 -3.71 19.24
C VAL A 387 -5.65 -5.04 19.52
N GLU A 388 -5.44 -5.34 20.80
CA GLU A 388 -4.80 -6.60 21.23
C GLU A 388 -5.70 -7.80 20.94
N ARG A 389 -5.07 -8.88 20.49
CA ARG A 389 -5.73 -10.17 20.31
C ARG A 389 -5.58 -11.02 21.56
N ASP A 390 -6.50 -11.96 21.76
CA ASP A 390 -6.37 -12.93 22.85
C ASP A 390 -5.23 -13.94 22.57
N MET A 391 -4.94 -14.79 23.55
CA MET A 391 -3.89 -15.82 23.46
C MET A 391 -4.07 -16.79 22.26
N ASN A 392 -5.27 -16.84 21.68
CA ASN A 392 -5.58 -17.65 20.50
C ASN A 392 -5.52 -16.84 19.19
N GLY A 393 -5.07 -15.57 19.24
CA GLY A 393 -5.01 -14.68 18.10
C GLY A 393 -6.37 -14.13 17.65
N LYS A 394 -7.41 -14.17 18.49
CA LYS A 394 -8.75 -13.71 18.16
C LYS A 394 -8.97 -12.27 18.63
N LEU A 395 -9.63 -11.48 17.78
CA LEU A 395 -10.19 -10.20 18.21
C LEU A 395 -11.27 -10.41 19.27
N LYS A 396 -11.41 -9.46 20.20
CA LYS A 396 -12.43 -9.42 21.25
C LYS A 396 -13.19 -8.12 21.16
N ARG A 397 -14.51 -8.20 21.09
CA ARG A 397 -15.41 -7.03 20.97
C ARG A 397 -15.18 -5.98 22.04
N GLU A 398 -14.88 -6.42 23.26
CA GLU A 398 -14.62 -5.52 24.40
C GLU A 398 -13.33 -4.71 24.15
N GLU A 399 -12.27 -5.34 23.64
CA GLU A 399 -11.01 -4.66 23.33
C GLU A 399 -11.16 -3.76 22.09
N VAL A 400 -11.87 -4.21 21.05
CA VAL A 400 -12.23 -3.38 19.89
C VAL A 400 -12.96 -2.12 20.34
N ALA A 401 -14.01 -2.25 21.16
CA ALA A 401 -14.78 -1.11 21.65
C ALA A 401 -13.93 -0.17 22.54
N LYS A 402 -13.09 -0.73 23.39
CA LYS A 402 -12.20 0.02 24.29
C LYS A 402 -11.22 0.88 23.49
N VAL A 403 -10.47 0.30 22.55
CA VAL A 403 -9.47 1.02 21.77
C VAL A 403 -10.13 2.07 20.86
N ILE A 404 -11.30 1.78 20.29
CA ILE A 404 -12.07 2.76 19.53
C ILE A 404 -12.39 3.98 20.39
N ARG A 405 -12.93 3.81 21.61
CA ARG A 405 -13.24 4.93 22.50
C ARG A 405 -11.99 5.67 22.94
N GLU A 406 -10.95 4.94 23.31
CA GLU A 406 -9.66 5.51 23.70
C GLU A 406 -9.13 6.45 22.63
N VAL A 407 -9.00 5.97 21.39
CA VAL A 407 -8.41 6.75 20.29
C VAL A 407 -9.29 7.94 19.91
N VAL A 408 -10.62 7.80 19.91
CA VAL A 408 -11.51 8.82 19.33
C VAL A 408 -11.96 9.87 20.37
N VAL A 409 -12.36 9.46 21.56
CA VAL A 409 -13.04 10.37 22.52
C VAL A 409 -12.42 10.44 23.90
N GLU A 410 -11.78 9.37 24.39
CA GLU A 410 -11.28 9.34 25.75
C GLU A 410 -10.01 10.19 25.93
N LYS A 411 -9.78 10.66 27.17
CA LYS A 411 -8.59 11.47 27.51
C LYS A 411 -7.28 10.70 27.29
N ALA A 412 -7.29 9.37 27.48
CA ALA A 412 -6.11 8.53 27.26
C ALA A 412 -5.56 8.64 25.82
N GLY A 413 -6.41 8.79 24.81
CA GLY A 413 -6.02 8.94 23.40
C GLY A 413 -5.69 10.38 22.97
N GLU A 414 -5.69 11.37 23.86
CA GLU A 414 -5.44 12.77 23.49
C GLU A 414 -4.06 12.97 22.85
N SER A 415 -3.03 12.30 23.39
CA SER A 415 -1.67 12.34 22.83
C SER A 415 -1.60 11.79 21.40
N VAL A 416 -2.33 10.70 21.13
CA VAL A 416 -2.39 10.08 19.80
C VAL A 416 -3.04 11.03 18.78
N ARG A 417 -4.17 11.62 19.16
CA ARG A 417 -4.87 12.62 18.32
C ARG A 417 -4.02 13.86 18.04
N GLN A 418 -3.33 14.35 19.08
CA GLN A 418 -2.44 15.50 18.93
C GLN A 418 -1.27 15.19 18.01
N LYS A 419 -0.64 14.01 18.18
CA LYS A 419 0.49 13.57 17.37
C LYS A 419 0.12 13.39 15.89
N ALA A 420 -1.08 12.84 15.62
CA ALA A 420 -1.59 12.71 14.25
C ALA A 420 -1.75 14.08 13.58
N LYS A 421 -2.27 15.10 14.29
CA LYS A 421 -2.40 16.48 13.79
C LYS A 421 -1.05 17.12 13.52
N GLU A 422 -0.09 17.02 14.46
CA GLU A 422 1.26 17.56 14.30
C GLU A 422 1.98 16.96 13.10
N LEU A 423 1.82 15.66 12.87
CA LEU A 423 2.40 14.98 11.71
C LEU A 423 1.80 15.50 10.40
N LYS A 424 0.47 15.64 10.34
CA LYS A 424 -0.21 16.28 9.18
C LYS A 424 0.36 17.64 8.86
N GLU A 425 0.52 18.51 9.86
CA GLU A 425 1.05 19.89 9.69
C GLU A 425 2.48 19.86 9.14
N LYS A 426 3.32 18.98 9.66
CA LYS A 426 4.69 18.77 9.14
C LYS A 426 4.69 18.35 7.67
N LEU A 427 3.85 17.39 7.31
CA LEU A 427 3.77 16.89 5.94
C LEU A 427 3.23 17.93 4.96
N ILE A 428 2.29 18.76 5.39
CA ILE A 428 1.78 19.87 4.58
C ILE A 428 2.86 20.94 4.36
N SER A 429 3.61 21.30 5.41
CA SER A 429 4.66 22.32 5.33
C SER A 429 5.83 21.92 4.44
N LYS A 430 6.14 20.62 4.36
CA LYS A 430 7.22 20.07 3.56
C LYS A 430 6.93 20.05 2.05
N GLY A 431 5.69 19.88 1.67
CA GLY A 431 5.29 19.87 0.26
C GLY A 431 5.73 18.61 -0.50
N GLU A 432 6.50 18.78 -1.58
CA GLU A 432 6.93 17.68 -2.47
C GLU A 432 8.47 17.54 -2.52
N GLU A 433 9.17 17.86 -1.44
CA GLU A 433 10.65 17.83 -1.38
C GLU A 433 11.21 16.45 -1.70
N GLU A 434 10.56 15.35 -1.23
CA GLU A 434 10.99 13.99 -1.56
C GLU A 434 10.95 13.72 -3.06
N ILE A 435 9.91 14.19 -3.74
CA ILE A 435 9.80 13.99 -5.20
C ILE A 435 10.88 14.78 -5.95
N ASP A 436 11.25 15.96 -5.46
CA ASP A 436 12.32 16.74 -6.05
C ASP A 436 13.68 16.06 -5.86
N GLU A 437 13.94 15.42 -4.71
CA GLU A 437 15.12 14.57 -4.52
C GLU A 437 15.12 13.37 -5.48
N VAL A 438 14.00 12.66 -5.60
CA VAL A 438 13.85 11.54 -6.57
C VAL A 438 14.22 11.99 -7.98
N VAL A 439 13.71 13.15 -8.40
CA VAL A 439 13.99 13.71 -9.74
C VAL A 439 15.49 13.96 -9.92
N GLN A 440 16.16 14.56 -8.93
CA GLN A 440 17.60 14.83 -8.97
C GLN A 440 18.40 13.54 -9.13
N GLU A 441 18.13 12.51 -8.33
CA GLU A 441 18.82 11.21 -8.39
C GLU A 441 18.59 10.49 -9.72
N VAL A 442 17.33 10.42 -10.18
CA VAL A 442 16.97 9.77 -11.45
C VAL A 442 17.64 10.48 -12.65
N VAL A 443 17.61 11.81 -12.66
CA VAL A 443 18.29 12.59 -13.73
C VAL A 443 19.80 12.34 -13.71
N GLN A 444 20.41 12.25 -12.53
CA GLN A 444 21.84 11.97 -12.40
C GLN A 444 22.19 10.58 -12.95
N LEU A 445 21.41 9.54 -12.62
CA LEU A 445 21.59 8.18 -13.14
C LEU A 445 21.49 8.14 -14.68
N CYS A 446 20.47 8.78 -15.26
CA CYS A 446 20.30 8.81 -16.72
C CYS A 446 21.44 9.58 -17.43
N ARG A 447 22.02 10.62 -16.81
CA ARG A 447 23.14 11.37 -17.36
C ARG A 447 24.47 10.60 -17.31
N LYS A 448 24.72 9.80 -16.27
CA LYS A 448 25.92 8.94 -16.19
C LYS A 448 25.95 7.93 -17.34
N LYS A 449 24.80 7.33 -17.68
CA LYS A 449 24.63 6.40 -18.82
C LYS A 449 25.13 7.02 -20.14
N ASN A 450 24.82 8.29 -20.39
CA ASN A 450 25.14 8.97 -21.66
C ASN A 450 26.63 9.38 -21.78
N ARG A 451 27.46 9.11 -20.75
CA ARG A 451 28.91 9.41 -20.75
C ARG A 451 29.78 8.17 -20.97
N HIS A 452 29.19 6.99 -20.92
CA HIS A 452 29.82 5.70 -21.22
C HIS A 452 29.23 5.08 -22.49
#